data_3ec2f9d6b946d26cb3301c5dfa39b685
#
_entry.id   3ec2f9d6b946d26cb3301c5dfa39b685
#
_cell.length_a   1.000
_cell.length_b   1.000
_cell.length_c   1.000
_cell.angle_alpha   90.00
_cell.angle_beta   90.00
_cell.angle_gamma   90.00
#
_symmetry.space_group_name_H-M   'P 1'
#
loop_
_entity.id
_entity.type
_entity.pdbx_description
1 polymer ?
#
loop_
_entity_poly.entity_id
_entity_poly.type
_entity_poly.pdbx_seq_one_letter_code
_entity_poly.pdbx_strand_id
1 'polypeptide(L)'
;MYIPRAFNEDDLSTLHRQIEGTRLGILVTQGARGLLANHIPLLLSPEQGPYGTLYGHLAKANPQWQEMESGTEALLMFPGPDAYVSPSFYPSKAEHGQAVPTWNYLAVHAYGPAEVFHDAHRLRDLVRALTEKHEAGRATPWTLEDAPADYIDKMLGAIVGFAVPISRLEGKRKLTQNRNAPDIAGVRDGLAASSAPNDNEIARLMR
;
A
#
# COMPACT_ATOMS: atom_id res chain seq x y z
N MET A 1 -11.12 7.66 -3.02
CA MET A 1 -10.61 7.53 -4.44
C MET A 1 -11.78 7.45 -5.42
N TYR A 2 -11.66 7.96 -6.67
CA TYR A 2 -12.70 7.72 -7.70
C TYR A 2 -12.58 6.28 -8.25
N ILE A 3 -13.63 5.47 -8.07
CA ILE A 3 -13.64 4.04 -8.45
C ILE A 3 -14.92 3.76 -9.27
N PRO A 4 -14.81 3.65 -10.61
CA PRO A 4 -15.90 3.11 -11.41
C PRO A 4 -16.25 1.67 -10.99
N ARG A 5 -17.53 1.31 -11.03
CA ARG A 5 -18.01 -0.01 -10.58
C ARG A 5 -17.23 -1.20 -11.18
N ALA A 6 -16.85 -1.10 -12.46
CA ALA A 6 -16.09 -2.15 -13.14
C ALA A 6 -14.67 -2.39 -12.57
N PHE A 7 -14.14 -1.45 -11.76
CA PHE A 7 -12.78 -1.50 -11.23
C PHE A 7 -12.76 -1.57 -9.69
N ASN A 8 -13.93 -1.67 -9.07
CA ASN A 8 -14.04 -1.81 -7.63
C ASN A 8 -13.53 -3.18 -7.19
N GLU A 9 -12.71 -3.18 -6.14
CA GLU A 9 -12.30 -4.38 -5.42
C GLU A 9 -12.74 -4.21 -3.97
N ASP A 10 -13.59 -5.11 -3.50
CA ASP A 10 -14.15 -5.11 -2.16
C ASP A 10 -13.88 -6.43 -1.39
N ASP A 11 -13.20 -7.39 -2.02
CA ASP A 11 -12.72 -8.57 -1.32
C ASP A 11 -11.60 -8.19 -0.34
N LEU A 12 -11.95 -8.22 0.95
CA LEU A 12 -11.07 -7.80 2.04
C LEU A 12 -9.72 -8.54 2.02
N SER A 13 -9.74 -9.83 1.72
CA SER A 13 -8.53 -10.65 1.67
C SER A 13 -7.58 -10.20 0.55
N THR A 14 -8.13 -9.78 -0.58
CA THR A 14 -7.37 -9.23 -1.71
C THR A 14 -6.77 -7.87 -1.38
N LEU A 15 -7.53 -7.01 -0.71
CA LEU A 15 -7.05 -5.70 -0.26
C LEU A 15 -5.94 -5.83 0.79
N HIS A 16 -6.09 -6.73 1.76
CA HIS A 16 -5.08 -7.02 2.76
C HIS A 16 -3.78 -7.54 2.12
N ARG A 17 -3.87 -8.50 1.19
CA ARG A 17 -2.67 -8.98 0.46
C ARG A 17 -1.93 -7.87 -0.26
N GLN A 18 -2.63 -6.90 -0.85
CA GLN A 18 -1.99 -5.75 -1.50
C GLN A 18 -1.30 -4.83 -0.48
N ILE A 19 -1.96 -4.57 0.66
CA ILE A 19 -1.35 -3.80 1.76
C ILE A 19 -0.08 -4.48 2.25
N GLU A 20 -0.12 -5.78 2.52
CA GLU A 20 1.01 -6.56 3.01
C GLU A 20 2.17 -6.65 2.00
N GLY A 21 1.85 -6.73 0.70
CA GLY A 21 2.82 -6.75 -0.38
C GLY A 21 3.46 -5.38 -0.66
N THR A 22 2.86 -4.29 -0.21
CA THR A 22 3.41 -2.94 -0.39
C THR A 22 4.50 -2.68 0.63
N ARG A 23 5.75 -2.47 0.16
CA ARG A 23 6.92 -2.28 1.03
C ARG A 23 6.88 -0.99 1.84
N LEU A 24 6.51 0.11 1.18
CA LEU A 24 6.34 1.42 1.79
C LEU A 24 4.97 1.97 1.43
N GLY A 25 4.12 2.14 2.42
CA GLY A 25 2.87 2.88 2.28
C GLY A 25 3.12 4.38 2.33
N ILE A 26 2.17 5.16 1.82
CA ILE A 26 2.22 6.62 1.85
C ILE A 26 1.22 7.08 2.92
N LEU A 27 1.73 7.61 4.03
CA LEU A 27 0.92 8.25 5.07
C LEU A 27 0.68 9.70 4.70
N VAL A 28 -0.57 10.10 4.57
CA VAL A 28 -0.99 11.48 4.32
C VAL A 28 -1.83 11.96 5.49
N THR A 29 -1.49 13.13 6.01
CA THR A 29 -2.25 13.83 7.05
C THR A 29 -2.52 15.27 6.64
N GLN A 30 -3.58 15.85 7.20
CA GLN A 30 -3.92 17.26 7.03
C GLN A 30 -3.75 17.97 8.36
N GLY A 31 -2.83 18.90 8.44
CA GLY A 31 -2.58 19.71 9.63
C GLY A 31 -2.63 21.21 9.35
N ALA A 32 -2.22 21.99 10.33
CA ALA A 32 -2.22 23.46 10.23
C ALA A 32 -1.32 23.99 9.10
N ARG A 33 -0.31 23.22 8.70
CA ARG A 33 0.63 23.55 7.61
C ARG A 33 0.20 23.01 6.24
N GLY A 34 -1.01 22.45 6.14
CA GLY A 34 -1.52 21.81 4.93
C GLY A 34 -1.31 20.29 4.94
N LEU A 35 -1.25 19.69 3.76
CA LEU A 35 -1.02 18.25 3.59
C LEU A 35 0.46 17.91 3.80
N LEU A 36 0.70 16.87 4.61
CA LEU A 36 2.01 16.22 4.72
C LEU A 36 1.91 14.77 4.24
N ALA A 37 2.93 14.32 3.51
CA ALA A 37 3.02 12.94 3.03
C ALA A 37 4.41 12.36 3.32
N ASN A 38 4.45 11.14 3.89
CA ASN A 38 5.67 10.39 4.13
C ASN A 38 5.53 8.95 3.69
N HIS A 39 6.61 8.36 3.16
CA HIS A 39 6.72 6.96 2.82
C HIS A 39 7.25 6.19 4.02
N ILE A 40 6.47 5.24 4.52
CA ILE A 40 6.79 4.50 5.75
C ILE A 40 6.47 3.01 5.60
N PRO A 41 7.25 2.14 6.26
CA PRO A 41 6.88 0.73 6.39
C PRO A 41 5.69 0.61 7.34
N LEU A 42 4.76 -0.28 7.01
CA LEU A 42 3.54 -0.51 7.76
C LEU A 42 3.34 -1.99 8.06
N LEU A 43 2.76 -2.25 9.23
CA LEU A 43 2.29 -3.56 9.64
C LEU A 43 0.76 -3.54 9.66
N LEU A 44 0.12 -4.53 9.03
CA LEU A 44 -1.32 -4.76 9.11
C LEU A 44 -1.60 -5.82 10.17
N SER A 45 -2.54 -5.53 11.07
CA SER A 45 -3.20 -6.52 11.94
C SER A 45 -4.62 -6.75 11.42
N PRO A 46 -4.86 -7.77 10.60
CA PRO A 46 -6.13 -7.94 9.89
C PRO A 46 -7.31 -8.25 10.83
N GLU A 47 -7.04 -8.85 12.01
CA GLU A 47 -8.07 -9.27 12.98
C GLU A 47 -8.51 -8.14 13.93
N GLN A 48 -7.90 -6.95 13.84
CA GLN A 48 -8.21 -5.83 14.73
C GLN A 48 -9.13 -4.82 14.05
N GLY A 49 -10.42 -4.91 14.34
CA GLY A 49 -11.47 -4.07 13.76
C GLY A 49 -12.02 -4.63 12.44
N PRO A 50 -12.99 -3.93 11.82
CA PRO A 50 -13.74 -4.46 10.68
C PRO A 50 -12.91 -4.57 9.39
N TYR A 51 -11.87 -3.74 9.23
CA TYR A 51 -10.99 -3.71 8.06
C TYR A 51 -9.52 -3.91 8.43
N GLY A 52 -9.22 -4.28 9.67
CA GLY A 52 -7.87 -4.36 10.20
C GLY A 52 -7.38 -3.04 10.81
N THR A 53 -6.20 -3.09 11.42
CA THR A 53 -5.50 -1.92 11.99
C THR A 53 -4.09 -1.85 11.42
N LEU A 54 -3.69 -0.66 10.97
CA LEU A 54 -2.35 -0.39 10.46
C LEU A 54 -1.49 0.20 11.56
N TYR A 55 -0.26 -0.31 11.68
CA TYR A 55 0.74 0.15 12.64
C TYR A 55 1.97 0.67 11.89
N GLY A 56 2.53 1.74 12.42
CA GLY A 56 3.78 2.33 11.91
C GLY A 56 4.45 3.20 12.94
N HIS A 57 5.61 3.72 12.60
CA HIS A 57 6.32 4.69 13.42
C HIS A 57 6.91 5.82 12.58
N LEU A 58 7.11 6.95 13.22
CA LEU A 58 7.79 8.12 12.66
C LEU A 58 8.98 8.48 13.55
N ALA A 59 9.99 9.13 12.97
CA ALA A 59 11.01 9.78 13.81
C ALA A 59 10.35 10.86 14.68
N LYS A 60 10.75 10.97 15.93
CA LYS A 60 10.25 11.98 16.87
C LYS A 60 10.43 13.41 16.36
N ALA A 61 11.47 13.63 15.56
CA ALA A 61 11.74 14.90 14.90
C ALA A 61 10.79 15.22 13.71
N ASN A 62 10.06 14.21 13.19
CA ASN A 62 9.06 14.44 12.14
C ASN A 62 7.76 14.94 12.78
N PRO A 63 7.35 16.20 12.53
CA PRO A 63 6.21 16.78 13.23
C PRO A 63 4.84 16.20 12.80
N GLN A 64 4.78 15.32 11.80
CA GLN A 64 3.53 14.75 11.31
C GLN A 64 2.74 14.00 12.40
N TRP A 65 3.42 13.36 13.36
CA TRP A 65 2.75 12.67 14.45
C TRP A 65 1.93 13.60 15.36
N GLN A 66 2.37 14.86 15.53
CA GLN A 66 1.63 15.85 16.33
C GLN A 66 0.29 16.23 15.69
N GLU A 67 0.22 16.22 14.36
CA GLU A 67 -1.02 16.46 13.63
C GLU A 67 -1.99 15.29 13.78
N MET A 68 -1.47 14.07 13.94
CA MET A 68 -2.26 12.85 14.15
C MET A 68 -2.88 12.79 15.56
N GLU A 69 -2.25 13.37 16.58
CA GLU A 69 -2.79 13.43 17.96
C GLU A 69 -4.12 14.16 18.06
N SER A 70 -4.45 15.02 17.11
CA SER A 70 -5.75 15.70 17.06
C SER A 70 -6.93 14.79 16.72
N GLY A 71 -6.68 13.51 16.39
CA GLY A 71 -7.70 12.56 15.96
C GLY A 71 -8.20 12.82 14.53
N THR A 72 -7.51 13.65 13.76
CA THR A 72 -7.82 13.88 12.34
C THR A 72 -7.65 12.58 11.55
N GLU A 73 -8.53 12.35 10.59
CA GLU A 73 -8.46 11.18 9.70
C GLU A 73 -7.14 11.19 8.93
N ALA A 74 -6.41 10.09 9.01
CA ALA A 74 -5.24 9.83 8.18
C ALA A 74 -5.65 9.03 6.94
N LEU A 75 -4.96 9.29 5.82
CA LEU A 75 -5.04 8.48 4.62
C LEU A 75 -3.71 7.72 4.43
N LEU A 76 -3.81 6.40 4.31
CA LEU A 76 -2.68 5.54 3.95
C LEU A 76 -2.92 4.96 2.56
N MET A 77 -2.00 5.21 1.64
CA MET A 77 -2.10 4.72 0.26
C MET A 77 -1.09 3.61 0.02
N PHE A 78 -1.55 2.57 -0.65
CA PHE A 78 -0.78 1.39 -1.03
C PHE A 78 -0.85 1.21 -2.54
N PRO A 79 0.09 1.83 -3.30
CA PRO A 79 0.18 1.62 -4.73
C PRO A 79 0.60 0.18 -5.03
N GLY A 80 -0.06 -0.43 -6.01
CA GLY A 80 0.33 -1.70 -6.60
C GLY A 80 1.12 -1.50 -7.89
N PRO A 81 1.33 -2.57 -8.67
CA PRO A 81 1.90 -2.47 -9.99
C PRO A 81 1.02 -1.64 -10.92
N ASP A 82 1.65 -1.02 -11.90
CA ASP A 82 1.00 -0.26 -12.97
C ASP A 82 1.62 -0.57 -14.33
N ALA A 83 0.84 -0.39 -15.41
CA ALA A 83 1.29 -0.55 -16.77
C ALA A 83 0.58 0.39 -17.73
N TYR A 84 1.33 0.96 -18.66
CA TYR A 84 0.77 1.70 -19.77
C TYR A 84 0.15 0.76 -20.80
N VAL A 85 -1.09 1.01 -21.19
CA VAL A 85 -1.82 0.21 -22.18
C VAL A 85 -1.85 0.97 -23.51
N SER A 86 -1.04 0.49 -24.45
CA SER A 86 -1.00 1.04 -25.80
C SER A 86 -2.29 0.71 -26.56
N PRO A 87 -2.82 1.65 -27.36
CA PRO A 87 -3.90 1.35 -28.31
C PRO A 87 -3.55 0.25 -29.32
N SER A 88 -2.27 -0.02 -29.56
CA SER A 88 -1.82 -1.08 -30.45
C SER A 88 -2.14 -2.50 -29.93
N PHE A 89 -2.43 -2.64 -28.65
CA PHE A 89 -2.78 -3.91 -28.03
C PHE A 89 -4.26 -4.31 -28.27
N TYR A 90 -5.11 -3.39 -28.75
CA TYR A 90 -6.53 -3.66 -29.00
C TYR A 90 -6.77 -4.19 -30.41
N PRO A 91 -7.17 -5.47 -30.62
CA PRO A 91 -7.59 -5.97 -31.93
C PRO A 91 -8.74 -5.16 -32.53
N SER A 92 -9.71 -4.73 -31.72
CA SER A 92 -10.86 -3.93 -32.17
C SER A 92 -10.47 -2.59 -32.80
N LYS A 93 -9.25 -2.08 -32.55
CA LYS A 93 -8.72 -0.88 -33.22
C LYS A 93 -8.66 -1.04 -34.76
N ALA A 94 -8.38 -2.24 -35.26
CA ALA A 94 -8.33 -2.51 -36.69
C ALA A 94 -9.69 -2.39 -37.33
N GLU A 95 -10.80 -2.60 -36.58
CA GLU A 95 -12.17 -2.60 -37.08
C GLU A 95 -12.77 -1.19 -37.19
N HIS A 96 -12.50 -0.33 -36.18
CA HIS A 96 -13.17 0.98 -36.07
C HIS A 96 -12.23 2.16 -35.69
N GLY A 97 -10.96 1.92 -35.44
CA GLY A 97 -9.96 2.96 -35.09
C GLY A 97 -10.17 3.63 -33.72
N GLN A 98 -11.22 3.30 -32.99
CA GLN A 98 -11.63 3.97 -31.73
C GLN A 98 -10.92 3.37 -30.51
N ALA A 99 -9.62 3.64 -30.40
CA ALA A 99 -8.82 3.23 -29.24
C ALA A 99 -7.94 4.39 -28.79
N VAL A 100 -7.86 4.60 -27.49
CA VAL A 100 -7.02 5.59 -26.83
C VAL A 100 -6.09 4.94 -25.81
N PRO A 101 -4.91 5.51 -25.53
CA PRO A 101 -4.04 5.01 -24.49
C PRO A 101 -4.69 5.13 -23.11
N THR A 102 -4.31 4.21 -22.22
CA THR A 102 -4.75 4.22 -20.82
C THR A 102 -3.70 3.57 -19.93
N TRP A 103 -4.02 3.44 -18.64
CA TRP A 103 -3.21 2.73 -17.66
C TRP A 103 -4.02 1.63 -16.99
N ASN A 104 -3.39 0.48 -16.77
CA ASN A 104 -3.82 -0.52 -15.81
C ASN A 104 -3.03 -0.33 -14.53
N TYR A 105 -3.67 -0.46 -13.38
CA TYR A 105 -3.03 -0.30 -12.07
C TYR A 105 -3.89 -0.81 -10.94
N LEU A 106 -3.23 -1.07 -9.81
CA LEU A 106 -3.87 -1.39 -8.54
C LEU A 106 -3.58 -0.29 -7.53
N ALA A 107 -4.55 0.00 -6.68
CA ALA A 107 -4.36 0.92 -5.55
C ALA A 107 -5.31 0.56 -4.40
N VAL A 108 -4.81 0.60 -3.16
CA VAL A 108 -5.63 0.51 -1.95
C VAL A 108 -5.44 1.78 -1.14
N HIS A 109 -6.56 2.36 -0.69
CA HIS A 109 -6.60 3.51 0.21
C HIS A 109 -7.29 3.10 1.50
N ALA A 110 -6.60 3.25 2.61
CA ALA A 110 -7.12 3.03 3.96
C ALA A 110 -7.25 4.36 4.68
N TYR A 111 -8.37 4.55 5.38
CA TYR A 111 -8.68 5.78 6.11
C TYR A 111 -9.04 5.42 7.55
N GLY A 112 -8.63 6.26 8.49
CA GLY A 112 -9.02 6.11 9.89
C GLY A 112 -8.36 7.16 10.79
N PRO A 113 -8.91 7.37 11.98
CA PRO A 113 -8.26 8.20 12.98
C PRO A 113 -6.98 7.53 13.48
N ALA A 114 -5.92 8.30 13.66
CA ALA A 114 -4.68 7.77 14.18
C ALA A 114 -4.64 7.89 15.72
N GLU A 115 -4.22 6.82 16.38
CA GLU A 115 -3.79 6.79 17.78
C GLU A 115 -2.27 6.88 17.81
N VAL A 116 -1.72 7.91 18.43
CA VAL A 116 -0.27 8.07 18.64
C VAL A 116 0.11 7.48 19.99
N PHE A 117 1.26 6.79 20.07
CA PHE A 117 1.74 6.21 21.32
C PHE A 117 3.27 6.34 21.47
N HIS A 118 3.68 6.52 22.74
CA HIS A 118 5.09 6.69 23.14
C HIS A 118 5.56 5.54 24.04
N ASP A 119 4.69 4.58 24.33
CA ASP A 119 5.00 3.45 25.21
C ASP A 119 6.14 2.60 24.63
N ALA A 120 7.19 2.42 25.42
CA ALA A 120 8.42 1.76 24.99
C ALA A 120 8.21 0.26 24.68
N HIS A 121 7.29 -0.42 25.36
CA HIS A 121 6.98 -1.83 25.11
C HIS A 121 6.24 -1.97 23.79
N ARG A 122 5.19 -1.16 23.56
CA ARG A 122 4.46 -1.15 22.28
C ARG A 122 5.37 -0.80 21.11
N LEU A 123 6.29 0.16 21.29
CA LEU A 123 7.27 0.54 20.26
C LEU A 123 8.22 -0.62 19.95
N ARG A 124 8.72 -1.30 20.97
CA ARG A 124 9.60 -2.47 20.81
C ARG A 124 8.89 -3.59 20.08
N ASP A 125 7.65 -3.91 20.45
CA ASP A 125 6.84 -4.95 19.79
C ASP A 125 6.57 -4.61 18.32
N LEU A 126 6.22 -3.36 18.03
CA LEU A 126 6.04 -2.88 16.66
C LEU A 126 7.30 -3.01 15.81
N VAL A 127 8.44 -2.52 16.33
CA VAL A 127 9.72 -2.58 15.62
C VAL A 127 10.16 -4.03 15.43
N ARG A 128 9.97 -4.89 16.43
CA ARG A 128 10.21 -6.34 16.33
C ARG A 128 9.40 -6.95 15.19
N ALA A 129 8.08 -6.76 15.18
CA ALA A 129 7.20 -7.33 14.15
C ALA A 129 7.52 -6.80 12.75
N LEU A 130 7.85 -5.52 12.59
CA LEU A 130 8.31 -4.96 11.32
C LEU A 130 9.65 -5.58 10.88
N THR A 131 10.59 -5.77 11.81
CA THR A 131 11.88 -6.42 11.53
C THR A 131 11.67 -7.86 11.08
N GLU A 132 10.91 -8.65 11.83
CA GLU A 132 10.60 -10.04 11.50
C GLU A 132 9.95 -10.15 10.10
N LYS A 133 9.00 -9.26 9.79
CA LYS A 133 8.36 -9.21 8.46
C LYS A 133 9.38 -9.00 7.34
N HIS A 134 10.34 -8.09 7.52
CA HIS A 134 11.28 -7.70 6.46
C HIS A 134 12.54 -8.55 6.41
N GLU A 135 12.88 -9.23 7.50
CA GLU A 135 13.97 -10.18 7.57
C GLU A 135 13.53 -11.61 7.20
N ALA A 136 12.22 -11.88 7.15
CA ALA A 136 11.68 -13.17 6.77
C ALA A 136 12.24 -13.62 5.41
N GLY A 137 12.74 -14.86 5.35
CA GLY A 137 13.32 -15.45 4.13
C GLY A 137 14.82 -15.18 3.92
N ARG A 138 15.48 -14.42 4.78
CA ARG A 138 16.95 -14.31 4.78
C ARG A 138 17.58 -15.58 5.39
N ALA A 139 18.76 -15.94 4.94
CA ALA A 139 19.50 -17.11 5.49
C ALA A 139 19.87 -16.91 6.96
N THR A 140 20.13 -15.67 7.37
CA THR A 140 20.41 -15.25 8.76
C THR A 140 19.59 -13.98 9.01
N PRO A 141 18.34 -14.11 9.48
CA PRO A 141 17.52 -12.95 9.81
C PRO A 141 18.14 -12.16 10.96
N TRP A 142 18.18 -10.85 10.84
CA TRP A 142 18.56 -9.96 11.93
C TRP A 142 17.40 -9.80 12.93
N THR A 143 17.73 -9.76 14.22
CA THR A 143 16.78 -9.56 15.31
C THR A 143 17.19 -8.39 16.20
N LEU A 144 16.28 -7.86 17.01
CA LEU A 144 16.62 -6.77 17.94
C LEU A 144 17.68 -7.19 18.98
N GLU A 145 17.80 -8.47 19.26
CA GLU A 145 18.75 -9.07 20.19
C GLU A 145 20.18 -9.12 19.63
N ASP A 146 20.37 -8.92 18.34
CA ASP A 146 21.72 -8.83 17.72
C ASP A 146 22.42 -7.49 18.02
N ALA A 147 21.68 -6.50 18.52
CA ALA A 147 22.22 -5.21 18.93
C ALA A 147 22.22 -5.06 20.47
N PRO A 148 23.15 -4.25 21.05
CA PRO A 148 23.14 -3.96 22.48
C PRO A 148 21.81 -3.36 22.94
N ALA A 149 21.31 -3.82 24.09
CA ALA A 149 19.98 -3.42 24.59
C ALA A 149 19.84 -1.91 24.81
N ASP A 150 20.88 -1.27 25.35
CA ASP A 150 20.94 0.17 25.59
C ASP A 150 20.91 0.98 24.27
N TYR A 151 21.52 0.45 23.21
CA TYR A 151 21.42 1.03 21.88
C TYR A 151 20.01 0.96 21.33
N ILE A 152 19.35 -0.20 21.45
CA ILE A 152 17.95 -0.37 21.02
C ILE A 152 17.04 0.58 21.79
N ASP A 153 17.20 0.68 23.14
CA ASP A 153 16.40 1.60 23.97
C ASP A 153 16.57 3.06 23.54
N LYS A 154 17.81 3.46 23.22
CA LYS A 154 18.08 4.80 22.67
C LYS A 154 17.38 5.03 21.32
N MET A 155 17.39 4.04 20.43
CA MET A 155 16.74 4.14 19.11
C MET A 155 15.21 4.21 19.26
N LEU A 156 14.61 3.39 20.12
CA LEU A 156 13.19 3.45 20.45
C LEU A 156 12.77 4.82 21.02
N GLY A 157 13.64 5.43 21.85
CA GLY A 157 13.43 6.79 22.37
C GLY A 157 13.39 7.89 21.31
N ALA A 158 13.89 7.64 20.09
CA ALA A 158 13.93 8.59 18.99
C ALA A 158 12.74 8.47 18.02
N ILE A 159 11.82 7.55 18.25
CA ILE A 159 10.63 7.31 17.41
C ILE A 159 9.32 7.49 18.18
N VAL A 160 8.24 7.61 17.45
CA VAL A 160 6.85 7.67 17.92
C VAL A 160 6.04 6.66 17.11
N GLY A 161 5.31 5.79 17.79
CA GLY A 161 4.42 4.83 17.17
C GLY A 161 3.04 5.41 16.90
N PHE A 162 2.38 4.83 15.93
CA PHE A 162 0.95 5.11 15.70
C PHE A 162 0.21 3.84 15.27
N ALA A 163 -1.10 3.84 15.56
CA ALA A 163 -2.05 2.86 15.10
C ALA A 163 -3.18 3.57 14.34
N VAL A 164 -3.62 3.03 13.24
CA VAL A 164 -4.78 3.50 12.48
C VAL A 164 -5.77 2.37 12.33
N PRO A 165 -6.77 2.25 13.24
CA PRO A 165 -7.93 1.39 13.01
C PRO A 165 -8.62 1.83 11.72
N ILE A 166 -8.69 0.92 10.74
CA ILE A 166 -9.26 1.27 9.43
C ILE A 166 -10.76 1.39 9.55
N SER A 167 -11.28 2.60 9.34
CA SER A 167 -12.71 2.90 9.33
C SER A 167 -13.32 2.78 7.93
N ARG A 168 -12.52 2.98 6.89
CA ARG A 168 -12.91 2.89 5.48
C ARG A 168 -11.74 2.37 4.64
N LEU A 169 -12.02 1.37 3.81
CA LEU A 169 -11.04 0.75 2.91
C LEU A 169 -11.58 0.80 1.48
N GLU A 170 -10.77 1.29 0.55
CA GLU A 170 -11.12 1.43 -0.85
C GLU A 170 -10.09 0.73 -1.72
N GLY A 171 -10.54 -0.20 -2.56
CA GLY A 171 -9.70 -0.92 -3.50
C GLY A 171 -10.04 -0.63 -4.95
N LYS A 172 -9.04 -0.41 -5.78
CA LYS A 172 -9.18 -0.26 -7.22
C LYS A 172 -8.25 -1.21 -7.95
N ARG A 173 -8.85 -2.05 -8.82
CA ARG A 173 -8.15 -2.95 -9.73
C ARG A 173 -8.58 -2.64 -11.15
N LYS A 174 -7.89 -1.72 -11.81
CA LYS A 174 -8.15 -1.37 -13.20
C LYS A 174 -7.27 -2.23 -14.11
N LEU A 175 -7.86 -3.27 -14.71
CA LEU A 175 -7.19 -4.32 -15.48
C LEU A 175 -7.84 -4.56 -16.84
N THR A 176 -8.39 -3.52 -17.47
CA THR A 176 -9.06 -3.60 -18.79
C THR A 176 -10.36 -4.42 -18.80
N GLN A 177 -10.88 -4.85 -17.64
CA GLN A 177 -12.06 -5.73 -17.51
C GLN A 177 -13.38 -5.15 -18.01
N ASN A 178 -13.40 -3.89 -18.40
CA ASN A 178 -14.53 -3.22 -19.04
C ASN A 178 -14.53 -3.33 -20.58
N ARG A 179 -13.60 -4.09 -21.17
CA ARG A 179 -13.45 -4.31 -22.59
C ARG A 179 -13.99 -5.69 -23.00
N ASN A 180 -14.13 -5.92 -24.32
CA ASN A 180 -14.45 -7.24 -24.86
C ASN A 180 -13.29 -8.25 -24.68
N ALA A 181 -13.57 -9.53 -24.78
CA ALA A 181 -12.58 -10.57 -24.54
C ALA A 181 -11.36 -10.52 -25.47
N PRO A 182 -11.48 -10.25 -26.79
CA PRO A 182 -10.33 -10.07 -27.67
C PRO A 182 -9.41 -8.92 -27.24
N ASP A 183 -9.96 -7.77 -26.84
CA ASP A 183 -9.17 -6.64 -26.37
C ASP A 183 -8.47 -6.93 -25.04
N ILE A 184 -9.15 -7.61 -24.11
CA ILE A 184 -8.53 -8.05 -22.86
C ILE A 184 -7.33 -8.96 -23.14
N ALA A 185 -7.50 -9.95 -24.03
CA ALA A 185 -6.44 -10.86 -24.41
C ALA A 185 -5.27 -10.12 -25.08
N GLY A 186 -5.56 -9.23 -26.04
CA GLY A 186 -4.52 -8.44 -26.72
C GLY A 186 -3.71 -7.56 -25.77
N VAL A 187 -4.36 -6.91 -24.80
CA VAL A 187 -3.67 -6.13 -23.77
C VAL A 187 -2.81 -7.02 -22.88
N ARG A 188 -3.34 -8.13 -22.38
CA ARG A 188 -2.59 -9.08 -21.56
C ARG A 188 -1.35 -9.59 -22.30
N ASP A 189 -1.51 -10.02 -23.53
CA ASP A 189 -0.42 -10.61 -24.33
C ASP A 189 0.62 -9.55 -24.70
N GLY A 190 0.20 -8.32 -25.00
CA GLY A 190 1.08 -7.19 -25.24
C GLY A 190 1.91 -6.80 -24.01
N LEU A 191 1.31 -6.79 -22.82
CA LEU A 191 2.01 -6.53 -21.56
C LEU A 191 2.92 -7.70 -21.16
N ALA A 192 2.52 -8.95 -21.41
CA ALA A 192 3.34 -10.13 -21.12
C ALA A 192 4.60 -10.21 -21.99
N ALA A 193 4.58 -9.62 -23.20
CA ALA A 193 5.73 -9.53 -24.09
C ALA A 193 6.70 -8.38 -23.73
N SER A 194 6.36 -7.51 -22.80
CA SER A 194 7.18 -6.40 -22.35
C SER A 194 8.39 -6.88 -21.53
N SER A 195 9.49 -6.14 -21.57
CA SER A 195 10.63 -6.35 -20.69
C SER A 195 10.49 -5.69 -19.31
N ALA A 196 9.45 -4.86 -19.10
CA ALA A 196 9.21 -4.17 -17.85
C ALA A 196 8.54 -5.10 -16.82
N PRO A 197 9.12 -5.28 -15.61
CA PRO A 197 8.55 -6.19 -14.59
C PRO A 197 7.11 -5.87 -14.20
N ASN A 198 6.75 -4.59 -14.08
CA ASN A 198 5.40 -4.16 -13.74
C ASN A 198 4.37 -4.55 -14.82
N ASP A 199 4.73 -4.43 -16.11
CA ASP A 199 3.86 -4.85 -17.22
C ASP A 199 3.55 -6.34 -17.12
N ASN A 200 4.58 -7.15 -16.88
CA ASN A 200 4.44 -8.61 -16.70
C ASN A 200 3.57 -8.95 -15.49
N GLU A 201 3.71 -8.20 -14.39
CA GLU A 201 2.87 -8.41 -13.20
C GLU A 201 1.41 -8.07 -13.47
N ILE A 202 1.13 -6.94 -14.13
CA ILE A 202 -0.21 -6.58 -14.56
C ILE A 202 -0.79 -7.65 -15.49
N ALA A 203 -0.01 -8.16 -16.46
CA ALA A 203 -0.47 -9.23 -17.36
C ALA A 203 -0.91 -10.49 -16.60
N ARG A 204 -0.17 -10.90 -15.55
CA ARG A 204 -0.52 -12.05 -14.68
C ARG A 204 -1.82 -11.82 -13.91
N LEU A 205 -2.12 -10.57 -13.54
CA LEU A 205 -3.32 -10.19 -12.79
C LEU A 205 -4.56 -10.05 -13.69
N MET A 206 -4.39 -9.95 -15.01
CA MET A 206 -5.45 -9.92 -16.01
C MET A 206 -5.92 -11.34 -16.33
N ARG A 207 -6.83 -11.88 -15.52
CA ARG A 207 -7.41 -13.23 -15.68
C ARG A 207 -8.80 -13.17 -16.31
#